data_e47d5fec9f4004b5bb9485e048f6ba2a
#
_entry.id   e47d5fec9f4004b5bb9485e048f6ba2a
#
_cell.length_a   1.000
_cell.length_b   1.000
_cell.length_c   1.000
_cell.angle_alpha   90.00
_cell.angle_beta   90.00
_cell.angle_gamma   90.00
#
_symmetry.space_group_name_H-M   'P 1'
#
loop_
_entity.id
_entity.type
_entity.pdbx_description
1 polymer ?
#
loop_
_entity_poly.entity_id
_entity_poly.type
_entity_poly.pdbx_seq_one_letter_code
_entity_poly.pdbx_strand_id
1 'polypeptide(L)'
;MKESQLVTNSLLIEVDFLSNRLKNIKKSFKTTNNKALKERLFLENKNIFKRVNEIYKIAELLNKKNNEKINFSNLLFEITKRILNENKFESNLFFL
;
A
#
# COMPACT_ATOMS: atom_id res chain seq x y z
N MET A 1 24.31 -5.29 2.32
CA MET A 1 23.33 -6.35 2.20
C MET A 1 22.39 -6.46 3.37
N LYS A 2 22.91 -6.50 4.59
CA LYS A 2 22.06 -6.54 5.77
C LYS A 2 21.18 -5.31 5.91
N GLU A 3 21.69 -4.14 5.53
CA GLU A 3 20.94 -2.90 5.60
C GLU A 3 19.74 -2.88 4.65
N SER A 4 19.95 -3.37 3.42
CA SER A 4 18.84 -3.41 2.46
C SER A 4 17.77 -4.42 2.86
N GLN A 5 18.17 -5.52 3.51
CA GLN A 5 17.21 -6.49 4.04
C GLN A 5 16.39 -5.91 5.20
N LEU A 6 17.05 -5.15 6.08
CA LEU A 6 16.37 -4.51 7.20
C LEU A 6 15.36 -3.48 6.71
N VAL A 7 15.75 -2.67 5.73
CA VAL A 7 14.85 -1.69 5.12
C VAL A 7 13.67 -2.39 4.45
N THR A 8 13.94 -3.44 3.67
CA THR A 8 12.90 -4.19 2.98
C THR A 8 11.93 -4.83 3.96
N ASN A 9 12.44 -5.45 5.03
CA ASN A 9 11.60 -6.06 6.06
C ASN A 9 10.72 -5.02 6.74
N SER A 10 11.29 -3.87 7.06
CA SER A 10 10.56 -2.77 7.67
C SER A 10 9.42 -2.28 6.76
N LEU A 11 9.71 -2.17 5.47
CA LEU A 11 8.71 -1.75 4.49
C LEU A 11 7.63 -2.81 4.28
N LEU A 12 7.98 -4.10 4.35
CA LEU A 12 7.00 -5.17 4.27
C LEU A 12 6.02 -5.11 5.44
N ILE A 13 6.52 -4.86 6.64
CA ILE A 13 5.70 -4.70 7.83
C ILE A 13 4.77 -3.49 7.67
N GLU A 14 5.30 -2.38 7.20
CA GLU A 14 4.52 -1.18 6.96
C GLU A 14 3.42 -1.43 5.92
N VAL A 15 3.76 -2.09 4.82
CA VAL A 15 2.79 -2.38 3.75
C VAL A 15 1.69 -3.30 4.24
N ASP A 16 2.03 -4.29 5.07
CA ASP A 16 1.03 -5.18 5.65
C ASP A 16 0.04 -4.39 6.52
N PHE A 17 0.57 -3.52 7.36
CA PHE A 17 -0.25 -2.63 8.19
C PHE A 17 -1.15 -1.74 7.33
N LEU A 18 -0.60 -1.12 6.29
CA LEU A 18 -1.33 -0.23 5.40
C LEU A 18 -2.42 -0.98 4.62
N SER A 19 -2.11 -2.20 4.18
CA SER A 19 -3.07 -3.04 3.45
C SER A 19 -4.27 -3.37 4.34
N ASN A 20 -4.02 -3.75 5.58
CA ASN A 20 -5.08 -4.04 6.54
C ASN A 20 -5.91 -2.78 6.83
N ARG A 21 -5.25 -1.64 6.95
CA ARG A 21 -5.94 -0.37 7.18
C ARG A 21 -6.84 0.00 6.00
N LEU A 22 -6.37 -0.21 4.77
CA LEU A 22 -7.17 0.02 3.57
C LEU A 22 -8.45 -0.82 3.56
N LYS A 23 -8.34 -2.09 3.95
CA LYS A 23 -9.50 -2.98 4.05
C LYS A 23 -10.51 -2.47 5.07
N ASN A 24 -10.04 -2.01 6.21
CA ASN A 24 -10.90 -1.49 7.26
C ASN A 24 -11.57 -0.18 6.86
N ILE A 25 -10.84 0.71 6.20
CA ILE A 25 -11.37 1.97 5.68
C ILE A 25 -12.51 1.69 4.71
N LYS A 26 -12.28 0.78 3.78
CA LYS A 26 -13.26 0.40 2.77
C LYS A 26 -14.54 -0.13 3.41
N LYS A 27 -14.39 -1.02 4.40
CA LYS A 27 -15.51 -1.59 5.12
C LYS A 27 -16.29 -0.51 5.87
N SER A 28 -15.58 0.36 6.58
CA SER A 28 -16.21 1.44 7.34
C SER A 28 -16.90 2.45 6.42
N PHE A 29 -16.30 2.77 5.28
CA PHE A 29 -16.88 3.69 4.30
C PHE A 29 -18.22 3.16 3.78
N LYS A 30 -18.31 1.86 3.53
CA LYS A 30 -19.53 1.25 3.04
C LYS A 30 -20.65 1.17 4.08
N THR A 31 -20.27 1.07 5.35
CA THR A 31 -21.25 0.83 6.42
C THR A 31 -21.70 2.09 7.14
N THR A 32 -20.93 3.18 7.07
CA THR A 32 -21.29 4.41 7.78
C THR A 32 -22.19 5.32 6.94
N ASN A 33 -23.12 6.00 7.61
CA ASN A 33 -23.94 7.06 7.01
C ASN A 33 -23.44 8.44 7.39
N ASN A 34 -22.39 8.52 8.21
CA ASN A 34 -21.83 9.78 8.68
C ASN A 34 -20.96 10.41 7.59
N LYS A 35 -21.40 11.54 7.06
CA LYS A 35 -20.74 12.24 5.96
C LYS A 35 -19.35 12.72 6.35
N ALA A 36 -19.19 13.26 7.55
CA ALA A 36 -17.89 13.73 8.03
C ALA A 36 -16.89 12.57 8.16
N LEU A 37 -17.36 11.43 8.65
CA LEU A 37 -16.53 10.23 8.75
C LEU A 37 -16.12 9.73 7.36
N LYS A 38 -17.04 9.74 6.39
CA LYS A 38 -16.72 9.35 5.02
C LYS A 38 -15.62 10.22 4.42
N GLU A 39 -15.67 11.51 4.67
CA GLU A 39 -14.63 12.43 4.18
C GLU A 39 -13.28 12.12 4.79
N ARG A 40 -13.23 11.84 6.10
CA ARG A 40 -12.00 11.46 6.78
C ARG A 40 -11.44 10.16 6.22
N LEU A 41 -12.30 9.17 6.01
CA LEU A 41 -11.90 7.87 5.48
C LEU A 41 -11.35 8.01 4.06
N PHE A 42 -11.97 8.86 3.27
CA PHE A 42 -11.51 9.16 1.91
C PHE A 42 -10.11 9.76 1.92
N LEU A 43 -9.88 10.75 2.79
CA LEU A 43 -8.57 11.39 2.91
C LEU A 43 -7.50 10.43 3.41
N GLU A 44 -7.86 9.60 4.39
CA GLU A 44 -6.93 8.59 4.91
C GLU A 44 -6.57 7.58 3.82
N ASN A 45 -7.56 7.12 3.05
CA ASN A 45 -7.34 6.21 1.93
C ASN A 45 -6.38 6.81 0.91
N LYS A 46 -6.56 8.08 0.58
CA LYS A 46 -5.70 8.79 -0.36
C LYS A 46 -4.26 8.87 0.15
N ASN A 47 -4.09 9.17 1.44
CA ASN A 47 -2.76 9.27 2.05
C ASN A 47 -2.05 7.92 2.09
N ILE A 48 -2.78 6.86 2.43
CA ILE A 48 -2.23 5.50 2.45
C ILE A 48 -1.82 5.07 1.04
N PHE A 49 -2.66 5.33 0.06
CA PHE A 49 -2.38 5.01 -1.34
C PHE A 49 -1.11 5.72 -1.82
N LYS A 50 -0.95 6.99 -1.43
CA LYS A 50 0.24 7.76 -1.75
C LYS A 50 1.49 7.13 -1.14
N ARG A 51 1.40 6.69 0.12
CA ARG A 51 2.52 6.04 0.81
C ARG A 51 2.87 4.69 0.15
N VAL A 52 1.87 3.88 -0.18
CA VAL A 52 2.10 2.61 -0.86
C VAL A 52 2.79 2.83 -2.20
N ASN A 53 2.40 3.89 -2.93
CA ASN A 53 3.04 4.24 -4.20
C ASN A 53 4.50 4.62 -4.01
N GLU A 54 4.83 5.35 -2.94
CA GLU A 54 6.22 5.68 -2.60
C GLU A 54 7.03 4.41 -2.33
N ILE A 55 6.46 3.48 -1.55
CA ILE A 55 7.11 2.21 -1.23
C ILE A 55 7.29 1.37 -2.50
N TYR A 56 6.31 1.38 -3.38
CA TYR A 56 6.40 0.70 -4.67
C TYR A 56 7.61 1.17 -5.48
N LYS A 57 7.82 2.49 -5.53
CA LYS A 57 8.95 3.07 -6.25
C LYS A 57 10.28 2.69 -5.60
N ILE A 58 10.33 2.67 -4.28
CA ILE A 58 11.52 2.22 -3.54
C ILE A 58 11.80 0.75 -3.86
N ALA A 59 10.77 -0.08 -3.83
CA ALA A 59 10.89 -1.51 -4.13
C ALA A 59 11.38 -1.75 -5.55
N GLU A 60 10.89 -0.94 -6.51
CA GLU A 60 11.34 -1.03 -7.89
C GLU A 60 12.83 -0.75 -8.01
N LEU A 61 13.31 0.29 -7.32
CA LEU A 61 14.73 0.63 -7.32
C LEU A 61 15.58 -0.46 -6.68
N LEU A 62 15.14 -1.00 -5.56
CA LEU A 62 15.85 -2.07 -4.86
C LEU A 62 15.89 -3.34 -5.71
N ASN A 63 14.81 -3.63 -6.40
CA ASN A 63 14.71 -4.82 -7.23
C ASN A 63 15.65 -4.73 -8.44
N LYS A 64 15.84 -3.55 -9.00
CA LYS A 64 16.77 -3.33 -10.11
C LYS A 64 18.22 -3.51 -9.69
N LYS A 65 18.56 -3.17 -8.45
CA LYS A 65 19.93 -3.29 -7.94
C LYS A 65 20.31 -4.69 -7.52
N ASN A 66 19.33 -5.52 -7.19
CA ASN A 66 19.55 -6.89 -6.72
C ASN A 66 19.26 -7.89 -7.83
N ASN A 67 20.30 -8.64 -8.22
CA ASN A 67 20.17 -9.70 -9.22
C ASN A 67 19.89 -11.07 -8.59
N GLU A 68 19.61 -11.11 -7.30
CA GLU A 68 19.33 -12.35 -6.61
C GLU A 68 17.92 -12.86 -6.99
N LYS A 69 17.83 -14.18 -7.21
CA LYS A 69 16.58 -14.81 -7.66
C LYS A 69 15.47 -14.76 -6.62
N ILE A 70 15.85 -14.80 -5.35
CA ILE A 70 14.90 -14.74 -4.25
C ILE A 70 15.34 -13.61 -3.35
N ASN A 71 14.57 -12.52 -3.35
CA ASN A 71 14.83 -11.41 -2.44
C ASN A 71 13.51 -10.79 -2.01
N PHE A 72 13.55 -10.20 -0.82
CA PHE A 72 12.37 -9.58 -0.24
C PHE A 72 11.95 -8.31 -0.99
N SER A 73 12.87 -7.70 -1.75
CA SER A 73 12.54 -6.52 -2.55
C SER A 73 11.61 -6.89 -3.70
N ASN A 74 11.76 -8.07 -4.28
CA ASN A 74 10.84 -8.54 -5.31
C ASN A 74 9.45 -8.82 -4.71
N LEU A 75 9.42 -9.44 -3.53
CA LEU A 75 8.17 -9.67 -2.83
C LEU A 75 7.46 -8.34 -2.51
N LEU A 76 8.21 -7.37 -2.00
CA LEU A 76 7.69 -6.04 -1.69
C LEU A 76 7.13 -5.37 -2.95
N PHE A 77 7.86 -5.46 -4.05
CA PHE A 77 7.45 -4.90 -5.34
C PHE A 77 6.11 -5.50 -5.80
N GLU A 78 5.98 -6.82 -5.75
CA GLU A 78 4.77 -7.51 -6.18
C GLU A 78 3.58 -7.21 -5.28
N ILE A 79 3.79 -7.14 -3.96
CA ILE A 79 2.72 -6.84 -3.02
C ILE A 79 2.22 -5.41 -3.22
N THR A 80 3.12 -4.44 -3.33
CA THR A 80 2.74 -3.03 -3.52
C THR A 80 2.03 -2.84 -4.87
N LYS A 81 2.52 -3.50 -5.91
CA LYS A 81 1.90 -3.47 -7.23
C LYS A 81 0.46 -3.98 -7.17
N ARG A 82 0.24 -5.08 -6.45
CA ARG A 82 -1.10 -5.65 -6.29
C ARG A 82 -2.03 -4.69 -5.55
N ILE A 83 -1.55 -4.11 -4.45
CA ILE A 83 -2.35 -3.16 -3.66
C ILE A 83 -2.75 -1.96 -4.51
N LEU A 84 -1.81 -1.40 -5.29
CA LEU A 84 -2.07 -0.26 -6.15
C LEU A 84 -3.10 -0.60 -7.22
N ASN A 85 -3.00 -1.77 -7.82
CA ASN A 85 -3.94 -2.20 -8.86
C ASN A 85 -5.34 -2.42 -8.30
N GLU A 86 -5.46 -3.06 -7.15
CA GLU A 86 -6.74 -3.29 -6.50
C GLU A 86 -7.41 -1.98 -6.09
N ASN A 87 -6.66 -1.07 -5.50
CA ASN A 87 -7.21 0.18 -5.00
C ASN A 87 -7.47 1.22 -6.10
N LYS A 88 -6.79 1.10 -7.24
CA LYS A 88 -7.06 1.95 -8.38
C LYS A 88 -8.50 1.76 -8.88
N PHE A 89 -8.99 0.53 -8.78
CA PHE A 89 -10.37 0.21 -9.15
C PHE A 89 -11.34 0.76 -8.13
N GLU A 90 -10.99 0.70 -6.86
CA GLU A 90 -11.88 1.09 -5.76
C GLU A 90 -11.90 2.58 -5.48
N SER A 91 -10.85 3.30 -5.85
CA SER A 91 -10.86 4.77 -5.75
C SER A 91 -12.03 5.37 -6.51
N ASN A 92 -12.45 4.73 -7.58
CA ASN A 92 -13.58 5.20 -8.36
C ASN A 92 -14.91 5.06 -7.60
N LEU A 93 -15.01 4.11 -6.69
CA LEU A 93 -16.20 3.90 -5.86
C LEU A 93 -16.40 5.01 -4.83
N PHE A 94 -15.31 5.65 -4.40
CA PHE A 94 -15.39 6.75 -3.44
C PHE A 94 -15.99 8.02 -4.04
N PHE A 95 -15.97 8.13 -5.35
CA PHE A 95 -16.52 9.29 -6.06
C PHE A 95 -17.96 9.10 -6.51
N LEU A 96 -18.47 7.91 -6.33
CA LEU A 96 -19.86 7.62 -6.63
C LEU A 96 -20.72 7.84 -5.39
#